data_3fa434d93288d19ddbb49b382f6b763d
#
_entry.id   3fa434d93288d19ddbb49b382f6b763d
#
_cell.length_a   1.000
_cell.length_b   1.000
_cell.length_c   1.000
_cell.angle_alpha   90.00
_cell.angle_beta   90.00
_cell.angle_gamma   90.00
#
_symmetry.space_group_name_H-M   'P 1'
#
loop_
_entity.id
_entity.type
_entity.pdbx_description
1 polymer ?
#
loop_
_entity_poly.entity_id
_entity_poly.type
_entity_poly.pdbx_seq_one_letter_code
_entity_poly.pdbx_strand_id
1 'polypeptide(L)'
;MAIHIRNMIKKYKHSIVLDHLDLTIKEGSIFGLLGPNGAGKTTLVSILNYLVPKDFGEVKILGYDSDKNEKEIKSCSSLVPQSYAFYPTLSAYENLEFFGALYGLTGKVLHTKIDYCLEMTSLETYRDTKTETFSGGLKRRLNIAIGLLNSPKILYLDEPTVGIDPQSRSYILNVIKNINQTEGTTIVYTSHYMEEIEYLCDEIAILDQGKIVFHETKETINAHSNIAKIYLSDTSMQEVNLQSNYDALVDTFYNIKQKSLHVKEIELPKNNLENIFLSITKKELRD
;
A
#
# COMPACT_ATOMS: atom_id res chain seq x y z
N MET A 1 -10.56 13.91 -2.62
CA MET A 1 -9.58 13.52 -1.57
C MET A 1 -10.25 12.53 -0.63
N ALA A 2 -9.68 11.31 -0.52
CA ALA A 2 -10.19 10.33 0.43
C ALA A 2 -9.75 10.63 1.87
N ILE A 3 -8.46 10.98 2.07
CA ILE A 3 -7.92 11.28 3.39
C ILE A 3 -7.12 12.57 3.32
N HIS A 4 -7.29 13.42 4.34
CA HIS A 4 -6.49 14.62 4.52
C HIS A 4 -6.13 14.77 6.00
N ILE A 5 -4.83 14.78 6.28
CA ILE A 5 -4.25 14.87 7.61
C ILE A 5 -3.41 16.14 7.68
N ARG A 6 -3.56 16.87 8.76
CA ARG A 6 -2.81 18.11 9.03
C ARG A 6 -2.24 18.09 10.43
N ASN A 7 -0.92 18.21 10.51
CA ASN A 7 -0.18 18.39 11.75
C ASN A 7 -0.53 17.35 12.83
N MET A 8 -0.69 16.06 12.41
CA MET A 8 -1.05 14.99 13.33
C MET A 8 0.11 14.63 14.24
N ILE A 9 -0.18 14.55 15.54
CA ILE A 9 0.77 14.09 16.55
C ILE A 9 0.18 12.91 17.30
N LYS A 10 1.01 11.88 17.53
CA LYS A 10 0.72 10.79 18.44
C LYS A 10 1.90 10.50 19.35
N LYS A 11 1.61 10.44 20.66
CA LYS A 11 2.59 10.15 21.71
C LYS A 11 2.17 8.92 22.50
N TYR A 12 3.14 8.11 22.87
CA TYR A 12 2.98 7.05 23.86
C TYR A 12 3.97 7.29 25.00
N LYS A 13 3.47 7.60 26.19
CA LYS A 13 4.30 7.94 27.37
C LYS A 13 5.31 9.07 27.04
N HIS A 14 6.58 8.71 26.80
CA HIS A 14 7.66 9.66 26.53
C HIS A 14 8.11 9.66 25.05
N SER A 15 7.49 8.84 24.21
CA SER A 15 7.89 8.69 22.79
C SER A 15 6.87 9.33 21.86
N ILE A 16 7.31 10.18 20.96
CA ILE A 16 6.52 10.69 19.84
C ILE A 16 6.61 9.63 18.74
N VAL A 17 5.48 9.04 18.34
CA VAL A 17 5.39 8.02 17.31
C VAL A 17 4.96 8.60 15.97
N LEU A 18 4.10 9.63 15.99
CA LEU A 18 3.81 10.45 14.81
C LEU A 18 4.11 11.90 15.18
N ASP A 19 4.90 12.58 14.37
CA ASP A 19 5.46 13.89 14.69
C ASP A 19 5.11 14.91 13.60
N HIS A 20 4.07 15.73 13.84
CA HIS A 20 3.60 16.77 12.92
C HIS A 20 3.35 16.24 11.50
N LEU A 21 2.66 15.09 11.40
CA LEU A 21 2.45 14.39 10.15
C LEU A 21 1.37 15.10 9.31
N ASP A 22 1.76 15.47 8.08
CA ASP A 22 0.88 15.95 7.02
C ASP A 22 0.80 14.89 5.93
N LEU A 23 -0.43 14.55 5.49
CA LEU A 23 -0.64 13.54 4.45
C LEU A 23 -1.96 13.79 3.73
N THR A 24 -1.94 13.61 2.41
CA THR A 24 -3.16 13.59 1.59
C THR A 24 -3.20 12.34 0.73
N ILE A 25 -4.37 11.69 0.61
CA ILE A 25 -4.57 10.51 -0.22
C ILE A 25 -5.71 10.77 -1.18
N LYS A 26 -5.52 10.46 -2.47
CA LYS A 26 -6.54 10.62 -3.50
C LYS A 26 -7.62 9.55 -3.37
N GLU A 27 -8.85 9.92 -3.70
CA GLU A 27 -9.96 8.96 -3.76
C GLU A 27 -9.80 8.03 -4.97
N GLY A 28 -10.09 6.74 -4.77
CA GLY A 28 -9.97 5.71 -5.80
C GLY A 28 -8.54 5.25 -6.10
N SER A 29 -7.51 5.81 -5.46
CA SER A 29 -6.13 5.36 -5.63
C SER A 29 -5.76 4.20 -4.72
N ILE A 30 -4.73 3.46 -5.09
CA ILE A 30 -3.99 2.57 -4.20
C ILE A 30 -2.79 3.36 -3.67
N PHE A 31 -2.88 3.75 -2.40
CA PHE A 31 -1.83 4.49 -1.70
C PHE A 31 -0.95 3.55 -0.90
N GLY A 32 0.35 3.60 -1.14
CA GLY A 32 1.37 2.82 -0.44
C GLY A 32 2.05 3.62 0.67
N LEU A 33 1.99 3.12 1.89
CA LEU A 33 2.75 3.66 3.02
C LEU A 33 3.93 2.74 3.32
N LEU A 34 5.09 3.11 2.82
CA LEU A 34 6.35 2.40 3.03
C LEU A 34 7.05 2.90 4.29
N GLY A 35 7.77 2.04 4.97
CA GLY A 35 8.61 2.43 6.10
C GLY A 35 9.10 1.25 6.91
N PRO A 36 10.20 1.41 7.67
CA PRO A 36 10.74 0.35 8.52
C PRO A 36 9.78 -0.01 9.65
N ASN A 37 10.08 -1.12 10.34
CA ASN A 37 9.36 -1.51 11.55
C ASN A 37 9.54 -0.42 12.62
N GLY A 38 8.44 -0.06 13.29
CA GLY A 38 8.44 1.02 14.29
C GLY A 38 8.36 2.44 13.73
N ALA A 39 8.28 2.65 12.41
CA ALA A 39 8.14 3.98 11.82
C ALA A 39 6.83 4.70 12.17
N GLY A 40 5.79 3.95 12.59
CA GLY A 40 4.47 4.51 12.93
C GLY A 40 3.34 4.11 12.00
N LYS A 41 3.56 3.23 11.01
CA LYS A 41 2.56 2.81 10.01
C LYS A 41 1.27 2.27 10.65
N THR A 42 1.38 1.23 11.47
CA THR A 42 0.25 0.64 12.19
C THR A 42 -0.43 1.64 13.13
N THR A 43 0.33 2.54 13.75
CA THR A 43 -0.22 3.60 14.59
C THR A 43 -1.08 4.57 13.77
N LEU A 44 -0.59 5.01 12.61
CA LEU A 44 -1.36 5.85 11.70
C LEU A 44 -2.65 5.17 11.27
N VAL A 45 -2.56 3.93 10.77
CA VAL A 45 -3.73 3.13 10.38
C VAL A 45 -4.71 2.96 11.54
N SER A 46 -4.21 2.69 12.76
CA SER A 46 -5.04 2.54 13.95
C SER A 46 -5.79 3.82 14.32
N ILE A 47 -5.17 4.99 14.16
CA ILE A 47 -5.84 6.28 14.39
C ILE A 47 -6.94 6.50 13.35
N LEU A 48 -6.67 6.26 12.06
CA LEU A 48 -7.64 6.45 10.99
C LEU A 48 -8.85 5.50 11.10
N ASN A 49 -8.70 4.39 11.84
CA ASN A 49 -9.76 3.41 12.12
C ASN A 49 -10.33 3.51 13.54
N TYR A 50 -10.02 4.56 14.29
CA TYR A 50 -10.52 4.80 15.66
C TYR A 50 -10.18 3.71 16.68
N LEU A 51 -9.10 2.97 16.47
CA LEU A 51 -8.56 2.00 17.44
C LEU A 51 -7.70 2.70 18.51
N VAL A 52 -7.09 3.82 18.13
CA VAL A 52 -6.25 4.65 18.99
C VAL A 52 -6.57 6.13 18.73
N PRO A 53 -6.77 6.97 19.75
CA PRO A 53 -6.99 8.40 19.55
C PRO A 53 -5.69 9.10 19.11
N LYS A 54 -5.80 10.11 18.23
CA LYS A 54 -4.71 11.08 18.01
C LYS A 54 -4.59 12.00 19.21
N ASP A 55 -3.43 12.61 19.43
CA ASP A 55 -3.24 13.58 20.51
C ASP A 55 -3.39 15.01 20.01
N PHE A 56 -3.07 15.28 18.73
CA PHE A 56 -3.22 16.59 18.11
C PHE A 56 -3.39 16.47 16.59
N GLY A 57 -3.83 17.56 15.95
CA GLY A 57 -3.96 17.67 14.49
C GLY A 57 -5.37 17.43 13.99
N GLU A 58 -5.56 17.73 12.71
CA GLU A 58 -6.85 17.61 12.02
C GLU A 58 -6.82 16.41 11.07
N VAL A 59 -7.92 15.65 11.02
CA VAL A 59 -8.09 14.54 10.08
C VAL A 59 -9.46 14.65 9.44
N LYS A 60 -9.48 14.62 8.11
CA LYS A 60 -10.70 14.51 7.32
C LYS A 60 -10.66 13.24 6.48
N ILE A 61 -11.72 12.47 6.51
CA ILE A 61 -11.88 11.23 5.74
C ILE A 61 -13.16 11.34 4.92
N LEU A 62 -13.06 11.25 3.59
CA LEU A 62 -14.16 11.46 2.64
C LEU A 62 -14.96 12.76 2.90
N GLY A 63 -14.25 13.81 3.31
CA GLY A 63 -14.83 15.11 3.66
C GLY A 63 -15.37 15.22 5.09
N TYR A 64 -15.54 14.12 5.80
CA TYR A 64 -15.98 14.08 7.20
C TYR A 64 -14.83 14.42 8.15
N ASP A 65 -15.10 15.24 9.15
CA ASP A 65 -14.19 15.56 10.26
C ASP A 65 -14.11 14.37 11.23
N SER A 66 -12.93 13.82 11.45
CA SER A 66 -12.73 12.63 12.29
C SER A 66 -13.13 12.83 13.74
N ASP A 67 -13.13 14.06 14.24
CA ASP A 67 -13.49 14.33 15.65
C ASP A 67 -15.00 14.40 15.85
N LYS A 68 -15.80 14.50 14.77
CA LYS A 68 -17.25 14.71 14.82
C LYS A 68 -18.07 13.61 14.16
N ASN A 69 -17.48 12.90 13.18
CA ASN A 69 -18.22 12.01 12.28
C ASN A 69 -17.70 10.57 12.32
N GLU A 70 -17.34 10.08 13.50
CA GLU A 70 -16.79 8.73 13.67
C GLU A 70 -17.69 7.64 13.06
N LYS A 71 -19.02 7.73 13.29
CA LYS A 71 -19.99 6.74 12.82
C LYS A 71 -20.06 6.70 11.28
N GLU A 72 -20.11 7.85 10.65
CA GLU A 72 -20.14 7.99 9.18
C GLU A 72 -18.84 7.43 8.56
N ILE A 73 -17.70 7.75 9.14
CA ILE A 73 -16.40 7.26 8.67
C ILE A 73 -16.30 5.74 8.83
N LYS A 74 -16.66 5.21 10.00
CA LYS A 74 -16.67 3.75 10.23
C LYS A 74 -17.62 2.99 9.30
N SER A 75 -18.73 3.61 8.89
CA SER A 75 -19.66 2.97 7.95
C SER A 75 -19.13 2.85 6.52
N CYS A 76 -18.16 3.67 6.14
CA CYS A 76 -17.59 3.69 4.78
C CYS A 76 -16.11 3.28 4.72
N SER A 77 -15.54 2.81 5.83
CA SER A 77 -14.17 2.33 5.90
C SER A 77 -14.08 0.95 6.53
N SER A 78 -13.03 0.22 6.21
CA SER A 78 -12.75 -1.10 6.79
C SER A 78 -11.27 -1.32 6.98
N LEU A 79 -10.90 -2.09 8.01
CA LEU A 79 -9.52 -2.45 8.31
C LEU A 79 -9.33 -3.96 8.19
N VAL A 80 -8.32 -4.35 7.43
CA VAL A 80 -7.74 -5.70 7.42
C VAL A 80 -6.44 -5.65 8.23
N PRO A 81 -6.44 -6.11 9.47
CA PRO A 81 -5.26 -6.05 10.33
C PRO A 81 -4.19 -7.06 9.91
N GLN A 82 -2.96 -6.84 10.38
CA GLN A 82 -1.84 -7.75 10.18
C GLN A 82 -2.13 -9.16 10.76
N SER A 83 -2.73 -9.24 11.94
CA SER A 83 -3.18 -10.50 12.54
C SER A 83 -4.47 -11.00 11.89
N TYR A 84 -4.69 -12.30 11.93
CA TYR A 84 -5.95 -12.89 11.45
C TYR A 84 -7.08 -12.58 12.44
N ALA A 85 -8.15 -11.95 11.95
CA ALA A 85 -9.28 -11.50 12.75
C ALA A 85 -10.57 -12.28 12.41
N PHE A 86 -10.51 -13.61 12.50
CA PHE A 86 -11.62 -14.52 12.26
C PHE A 86 -11.57 -15.71 13.22
N TYR A 87 -12.63 -16.51 13.24
CA TYR A 87 -12.78 -17.68 14.10
C TYR A 87 -12.27 -18.94 13.38
N PRO A 88 -11.16 -19.57 13.85
CA PRO A 88 -10.55 -20.70 13.18
C PRO A 88 -11.44 -21.96 13.10
N THR A 89 -12.34 -22.15 14.05
CA THR A 89 -13.26 -23.27 14.13
C THR A 89 -14.45 -23.19 13.18
N LEU A 90 -14.71 -22.01 12.63
CA LEU A 90 -15.76 -21.76 11.66
C LEU A 90 -15.25 -21.94 10.23
N SER A 91 -16.15 -22.26 9.30
CA SER A 91 -15.87 -22.24 7.86
C SER A 91 -15.67 -20.80 7.35
N ALA A 92 -15.22 -20.66 6.10
CA ALA A 92 -15.12 -19.32 5.48
C ALA A 92 -16.50 -18.65 5.41
N TYR A 93 -17.53 -19.40 5.01
CA TYR A 93 -18.89 -18.90 4.94
C TYR A 93 -19.42 -18.45 6.31
N GLU A 94 -19.29 -19.29 7.34
CA GLU A 94 -19.76 -18.98 8.70
C GLU A 94 -19.04 -17.75 9.30
N ASN A 95 -17.75 -17.57 9.01
CA ASN A 95 -17.03 -16.36 9.38
C ASN A 95 -17.63 -15.13 8.69
N LEU A 96 -17.85 -15.17 7.36
CA LEU A 96 -18.43 -14.07 6.61
C LEU A 96 -19.87 -13.78 7.05
N GLU A 97 -20.65 -14.81 7.38
CA GLU A 97 -22.00 -14.65 7.91
C GLU A 97 -22.00 -13.95 9.27
N PHE A 98 -21.11 -14.38 10.18
CA PHE A 98 -20.95 -13.75 11.50
C PHE A 98 -20.56 -12.26 11.38
N PHE A 99 -19.52 -11.96 10.62
CA PHE A 99 -19.07 -10.55 10.48
C PHE A 99 -20.06 -9.71 9.68
N GLY A 100 -20.74 -10.28 8.67
CA GLY A 100 -21.79 -9.58 7.92
C GLY A 100 -22.98 -9.21 8.81
N ALA A 101 -23.36 -10.10 9.72
CA ALA A 101 -24.40 -9.81 10.72
C ALA A 101 -23.98 -8.67 11.68
N LEU A 102 -22.71 -8.58 12.06
CA LEU A 102 -22.19 -7.44 12.87
C LEU A 102 -22.28 -6.11 12.12
N TYR A 103 -22.15 -6.11 10.78
CA TYR A 103 -22.40 -4.94 9.94
C TYR A 103 -23.91 -4.67 9.68
N GLY A 104 -24.80 -5.47 10.25
CA GLY A 104 -26.25 -5.32 10.10
C GLY A 104 -26.81 -5.90 8.81
N LEU A 105 -26.03 -6.68 8.06
CA LEU A 105 -26.48 -7.38 6.87
C LEU A 105 -27.35 -8.59 7.28
N THR A 106 -28.48 -8.80 6.61
CA THR A 106 -29.40 -9.90 6.93
C THR A 106 -30.02 -10.50 5.67
N GLY A 107 -30.49 -11.75 5.78
CA GLY A 107 -31.27 -12.43 4.75
C GLY A 107 -30.56 -12.48 3.40
N LYS A 108 -31.30 -12.24 2.32
CA LYS A 108 -30.79 -12.32 0.95
C LYS A 108 -29.60 -11.36 0.69
N VAL A 109 -29.63 -10.17 1.30
CA VAL A 109 -28.55 -9.19 1.13
C VAL A 109 -27.23 -9.74 1.68
N LEU A 110 -27.28 -10.35 2.87
CA LEU A 110 -26.10 -10.98 3.49
C LEU A 110 -25.54 -12.11 2.61
N HIS A 111 -26.40 -13.04 2.16
CA HIS A 111 -25.95 -14.16 1.32
C HIS A 111 -25.33 -13.71 0.01
N THR A 112 -25.95 -12.74 -0.69
CA THR A 112 -25.40 -12.18 -1.92
C THR A 112 -24.05 -11.50 -1.68
N LYS A 113 -23.91 -10.79 -0.55
CA LYS A 113 -22.64 -10.12 -0.22
C LYS A 113 -21.55 -11.13 0.14
N ILE A 114 -21.88 -12.22 0.83
CA ILE A 114 -20.93 -13.31 1.13
C ILE A 114 -20.43 -13.93 -0.19
N ASP A 115 -21.34 -14.30 -1.10
CA ASP A 115 -20.97 -14.89 -2.38
C ASP A 115 -20.04 -13.97 -3.17
N TYR A 116 -20.36 -12.70 -3.23
CA TYR A 116 -19.50 -11.66 -3.83
C TYR A 116 -18.10 -11.59 -3.17
N CYS A 117 -18.03 -11.57 -1.82
CA CYS A 117 -16.75 -11.51 -1.12
C CYS A 117 -15.89 -12.76 -1.36
N LEU A 118 -16.50 -13.94 -1.40
CA LEU A 118 -15.84 -15.19 -1.73
C LEU A 118 -15.28 -15.15 -3.15
N GLU A 119 -16.06 -14.72 -4.13
CA GLU A 119 -15.65 -14.56 -5.53
C GLU A 119 -14.47 -13.59 -5.66
N MET A 120 -14.59 -12.39 -5.12
CA MET A 120 -13.54 -11.36 -5.18
C MET A 120 -12.20 -11.82 -4.59
N THR A 121 -12.24 -12.73 -3.61
CA THR A 121 -11.05 -13.27 -2.97
C THR A 121 -10.72 -14.70 -3.41
N SER A 122 -11.46 -15.26 -4.39
CA SER A 122 -11.34 -16.61 -4.93
C SER A 122 -11.34 -17.69 -3.82
N LEU A 123 -12.29 -17.59 -2.94
CA LEU A 123 -12.52 -18.53 -1.83
C LEU A 123 -13.76 -19.38 -2.04
N GLU A 124 -14.42 -19.38 -3.22
CA GLU A 124 -15.67 -20.10 -3.50
C GLU A 124 -15.54 -21.59 -3.21
N THR A 125 -14.45 -22.20 -3.65
CA THR A 125 -14.18 -23.63 -3.46
C THR A 125 -13.85 -24.02 -2.01
N TYR A 126 -13.54 -23.02 -1.18
CA TYR A 126 -13.23 -23.17 0.25
C TYR A 126 -14.38 -22.73 1.15
N ARG A 127 -15.54 -22.40 0.58
CA ARG A 127 -16.72 -21.84 1.26
C ARG A 127 -17.02 -22.55 2.59
N ASP A 128 -17.16 -23.87 2.54
CA ASP A 128 -17.59 -24.71 3.66
C ASP A 128 -16.41 -25.36 4.42
N THR A 129 -15.19 -24.97 4.06
CA THR A 129 -13.97 -25.50 4.68
C THR A 129 -13.64 -24.73 5.96
N LYS A 130 -13.36 -25.45 7.06
CA LYS A 130 -12.94 -24.84 8.33
C LYS A 130 -11.62 -24.08 8.17
N THR A 131 -11.59 -22.86 8.67
CA THR A 131 -10.48 -21.93 8.42
C THR A 131 -9.22 -22.24 9.22
N GLU A 132 -9.29 -23.12 10.22
CA GLU A 132 -8.10 -23.66 10.90
C GLU A 132 -7.18 -24.43 9.94
N THR A 133 -7.75 -25.08 8.91
CA THR A 133 -7.01 -25.86 7.91
C THR A 133 -6.42 -25.00 6.77
N PHE A 134 -6.72 -23.71 6.75
CA PHE A 134 -6.27 -22.80 5.70
C PHE A 134 -4.76 -22.56 5.73
N SER A 135 -4.15 -22.51 4.55
CA SER A 135 -2.80 -21.93 4.39
C SER A 135 -2.78 -20.47 4.79
N GLY A 136 -1.59 -19.90 5.01
CA GLY A 136 -1.43 -18.47 5.30
C GLY A 136 -2.07 -17.58 4.25
N GLY A 137 -1.89 -17.91 2.96
CA GLY A 137 -2.50 -17.18 1.85
C GLY A 137 -4.03 -17.24 1.85
N LEU A 138 -4.63 -18.41 2.12
CA LEU A 138 -6.08 -18.55 2.25
C LEU A 138 -6.62 -17.76 3.44
N LYS A 139 -5.94 -17.82 4.57
CA LYS A 139 -6.29 -17.03 5.77
C LYS A 139 -6.27 -15.53 5.48
N ARG A 140 -5.27 -15.04 4.75
CA ARG A 140 -5.16 -13.64 4.38
C ARG A 140 -6.28 -13.21 3.42
N ARG A 141 -6.62 -14.05 2.45
CA ARG A 141 -7.75 -13.79 1.54
C ARG A 141 -9.08 -13.72 2.30
N LEU A 142 -9.29 -14.58 3.28
CA LEU A 142 -10.48 -14.50 4.15
C LEU A 142 -10.51 -13.20 4.97
N ASN A 143 -9.37 -12.76 5.53
CA ASN A 143 -9.30 -11.46 6.21
C ASN A 143 -9.73 -10.30 5.28
N ILE A 144 -9.28 -10.32 4.01
CA ILE A 144 -9.66 -9.33 3.01
C ILE A 144 -11.17 -9.45 2.71
N ALA A 145 -11.69 -10.68 2.52
CA ALA A 145 -13.11 -10.92 2.28
C ALA A 145 -14.00 -10.33 3.39
N ILE A 146 -13.61 -10.51 4.65
CA ILE A 146 -14.29 -9.91 5.80
C ILE A 146 -14.27 -8.37 5.70
N GLY A 147 -13.13 -7.79 5.32
CA GLY A 147 -13.00 -6.36 5.12
C GLY A 147 -13.88 -5.78 4.01
N LEU A 148 -14.35 -6.60 3.06
CA LEU A 148 -15.22 -6.18 1.96
C LEU A 148 -16.73 -6.24 2.29
N LEU A 149 -17.13 -6.84 3.40
CA LEU A 149 -18.53 -7.08 3.72
C LEU A 149 -19.38 -5.81 3.79
N ASN A 150 -18.84 -4.73 4.36
CA ASN A 150 -19.58 -3.45 4.46
C ASN A 150 -19.43 -2.55 3.21
N SER A 151 -18.91 -3.06 2.09
CA SER A 151 -18.68 -2.29 0.85
C SER A 151 -17.90 -0.98 1.10
N PRO A 152 -16.71 -1.04 1.67
CA PRO A 152 -16.01 0.16 2.11
C PRO A 152 -15.57 1.04 0.93
N LYS A 153 -15.65 2.37 1.09
CA LYS A 153 -15.03 3.34 0.18
C LYS A 153 -13.53 3.45 0.42
N ILE A 154 -13.07 3.14 1.65
CA ILE A 154 -11.66 3.08 2.00
C ILE A 154 -11.37 1.74 2.68
N LEU A 155 -10.41 0.99 2.14
CA LEU A 155 -9.93 -0.26 2.71
C LEU A 155 -8.48 -0.08 3.18
N TYR A 156 -8.26 -0.21 4.49
CA TYR A 156 -6.94 -0.19 5.08
C TYR A 156 -6.40 -1.62 5.18
N LEU A 157 -5.20 -1.84 4.70
CA LEU A 157 -4.51 -3.12 4.70
C LEU A 157 -3.18 -2.97 5.44
N ASP A 158 -3.13 -3.44 6.68
CA ASP A 158 -1.93 -3.30 7.51
C ASP A 158 -1.03 -4.52 7.34
N GLU A 159 0.07 -4.35 6.56
CA GLU A 159 1.07 -5.37 6.22
C GLU A 159 0.46 -6.73 5.81
N PRO A 160 -0.43 -6.76 4.78
CA PRO A 160 -1.27 -7.95 4.52
C PRO A 160 -0.49 -9.15 3.96
N THR A 161 0.77 -9.01 3.60
CA THR A 161 1.59 -10.06 2.97
C THR A 161 2.72 -10.57 3.85
N VAL A 162 2.85 -10.04 5.06
CA VAL A 162 3.88 -10.49 6.01
C VAL A 162 3.67 -11.96 6.37
N GLY A 163 4.75 -12.75 6.25
CA GLY A 163 4.73 -14.18 6.54
C GLY A 163 4.02 -15.05 5.49
N ILE A 164 3.74 -14.49 4.31
CA ILE A 164 3.09 -15.18 3.19
C ILE A 164 4.15 -15.58 2.16
N ASP A 165 4.03 -16.79 1.62
CA ASP A 165 4.91 -17.29 0.57
C ASP A 165 4.81 -16.44 -0.73
N PRO A 166 5.85 -16.44 -1.59
CA PRO A 166 5.89 -15.57 -2.77
C PRO A 166 4.73 -15.77 -3.75
N GLN A 167 4.26 -17.00 -3.93
CA GLN A 167 3.16 -17.30 -4.85
C GLN A 167 1.84 -16.73 -4.32
N SER A 168 1.53 -17.02 -3.04
CA SER A 168 0.34 -16.47 -2.37
C SER A 168 0.38 -14.96 -2.27
N ARG A 169 1.58 -14.36 -2.06
CA ARG A 169 1.78 -12.91 -2.04
C ARG A 169 1.36 -12.28 -3.36
N SER A 170 1.90 -12.74 -4.48
CA SER A 170 1.54 -12.22 -5.81
C SER A 170 0.04 -12.34 -6.07
N TYR A 171 -0.57 -13.43 -5.62
CA TYR A 171 -2.00 -13.63 -5.74
C TYR A 171 -2.80 -12.60 -4.93
N ILE A 172 -2.41 -12.35 -3.67
CA ILE A 172 -3.06 -11.36 -2.80
C ILE A 172 -2.96 -9.94 -3.39
N LEU A 173 -1.79 -9.57 -3.93
CA LEU A 173 -1.61 -8.26 -4.58
C LEU A 173 -2.55 -8.10 -5.78
N ASN A 174 -2.75 -9.15 -6.58
CA ASN A 174 -3.71 -9.13 -7.69
C ASN A 174 -5.16 -9.00 -7.21
N VAL A 175 -5.54 -9.69 -6.14
CA VAL A 175 -6.88 -9.53 -5.50
C VAL A 175 -7.10 -8.08 -5.08
N ILE A 176 -6.12 -7.47 -4.40
CA ILE A 176 -6.20 -6.06 -3.95
C ILE A 176 -6.35 -5.11 -5.14
N LYS A 177 -5.58 -5.32 -6.20
CA LYS A 177 -5.66 -4.52 -7.41
C LYS A 177 -7.03 -4.65 -8.10
N ASN A 178 -7.57 -5.87 -8.16
CA ASN A 178 -8.90 -6.13 -8.72
C ASN A 178 -10.00 -5.43 -7.92
N ILE A 179 -9.94 -5.45 -6.59
CA ILE A 179 -10.89 -4.74 -5.72
C ILE A 179 -10.90 -3.24 -6.04
N ASN A 180 -9.72 -2.61 -6.14
CA ASN A 180 -9.63 -1.19 -6.48
C ASN A 180 -10.21 -0.90 -7.87
N GLN A 181 -9.85 -1.69 -8.89
CA GLN A 181 -10.27 -1.49 -10.27
C GLN A 181 -11.78 -1.71 -10.47
N THR A 182 -12.36 -2.68 -9.77
CA THR A 182 -13.78 -3.06 -9.93
C THR A 182 -14.70 -2.16 -9.12
N GLU A 183 -14.31 -1.83 -7.88
CA GLU A 183 -15.16 -1.11 -6.93
C GLU A 183 -14.82 0.39 -6.82
N GLY A 184 -13.68 0.83 -7.37
CA GLY A 184 -13.18 2.19 -7.15
C GLY A 184 -12.79 2.46 -5.68
N THR A 185 -12.64 1.41 -4.87
CA THR A 185 -12.28 1.51 -3.45
C THR A 185 -10.91 2.14 -3.30
N THR A 186 -10.78 3.18 -2.49
CA THR A 186 -9.48 3.71 -2.09
C THR A 186 -8.77 2.70 -1.19
N ILE A 187 -7.55 2.34 -1.49
CA ILE A 187 -6.78 1.38 -0.69
C ILE A 187 -5.61 2.07 -0.03
N VAL A 188 -5.49 1.93 1.28
CA VAL A 188 -4.32 2.34 2.07
C VAL A 188 -3.56 1.08 2.44
N TYR A 189 -2.44 0.86 1.75
CA TYR A 189 -1.61 -0.33 1.85
C TYR A 189 -0.32 -0.03 2.60
N THR A 190 -0.10 -0.65 3.77
CA THR A 190 1.17 -0.52 4.47
C THR A 190 2.08 -1.72 4.18
N SER A 191 3.35 -1.46 3.95
CA SER A 191 4.37 -2.50 3.77
C SER A 191 5.76 -1.97 4.16
N HIS A 192 6.67 -2.90 4.42
CA HIS A 192 8.11 -2.63 4.45
C HIS A 192 8.82 -3.23 3.21
N TYR A 193 8.08 -3.90 2.30
CA TYR A 193 8.57 -4.45 1.05
C TYR A 193 8.36 -3.47 -0.10
N MET A 194 9.43 -2.94 -0.65
CA MET A 194 9.39 -1.95 -1.74
C MET A 194 8.78 -2.50 -3.02
N GLU A 195 9.13 -3.75 -3.36
CA GLU A 195 8.61 -4.43 -4.56
C GLU A 195 7.08 -4.50 -4.59
N GLU A 196 6.43 -4.70 -3.44
CA GLU A 196 4.97 -4.71 -3.34
C GLU A 196 4.38 -3.33 -3.61
N ILE A 197 4.98 -2.29 -3.02
CA ILE A 197 4.58 -0.90 -3.21
C ILE A 197 4.76 -0.48 -4.67
N GLU A 198 5.89 -0.80 -5.29
CA GLU A 198 6.16 -0.52 -6.70
C GLU A 198 5.17 -1.24 -7.63
N TYR A 199 4.82 -2.48 -7.32
CA TYR A 199 3.87 -3.24 -8.12
C TYR A 199 2.45 -2.70 -8.02
N LEU A 200 1.99 -2.43 -6.80
CA LEU A 200 0.58 -2.24 -6.48
C LEU A 200 0.13 -0.78 -6.51
N CYS A 201 0.96 0.16 -6.00
CA CYS A 201 0.50 1.48 -5.61
C CYS A 201 0.62 2.52 -6.73
N ASP A 202 -0.32 3.47 -6.77
CA ASP A 202 -0.35 4.62 -7.68
C ASP A 202 0.36 5.82 -7.05
N GLU A 203 0.32 5.92 -5.73
CA GLU A 203 0.84 7.01 -4.91
C GLU A 203 1.58 6.41 -3.71
N ILE A 204 2.76 6.94 -3.39
CA ILE A 204 3.68 6.33 -2.44
C ILE A 204 4.16 7.39 -1.47
N ALA A 205 4.06 7.09 -0.18
CA ALA A 205 4.71 7.87 0.87
C ALA A 205 5.66 6.99 1.69
N ILE A 206 6.77 7.59 2.11
CA ILE A 206 7.73 6.95 3.02
C ILE A 206 7.57 7.59 4.39
N LEU A 207 7.27 6.76 5.38
CA LEU A 207 7.19 7.14 6.79
C LEU A 207 8.48 6.67 7.49
N ASP A 208 9.21 7.62 8.07
CA ASP A 208 10.37 7.32 8.91
C ASP A 208 10.34 8.17 10.17
N GLN A 209 10.57 7.55 11.34
CA GLN A 209 10.57 8.20 12.65
C GLN A 209 9.36 9.12 12.90
N GLY A 210 8.17 8.67 12.46
CA GLY A 210 6.92 9.37 12.65
C GLY A 210 6.66 10.54 11.68
N LYS A 211 7.49 10.74 10.67
CA LYS A 211 7.35 11.80 9.66
C LYS A 211 7.23 11.24 8.26
N ILE A 212 6.43 11.89 7.42
CA ILE A 212 6.46 11.64 5.98
C ILE A 212 7.71 12.33 5.42
N VAL A 213 8.68 11.51 4.99
CA VAL A 213 9.95 11.99 4.43
C VAL A 213 9.96 12.03 2.91
N PHE A 214 8.98 11.36 2.28
CA PHE A 214 8.77 11.34 0.84
C PHE A 214 7.30 11.10 0.54
N HIS A 215 6.76 11.76 -0.50
CA HIS A 215 5.38 11.54 -0.96
C HIS A 215 5.25 11.96 -2.42
N GLU A 216 5.07 10.99 -3.31
CA GLU A 216 4.97 11.23 -4.76
C GLU A 216 4.06 10.20 -5.45
N THR A 217 3.62 10.53 -6.65
CA THR A 217 2.92 9.58 -7.51
C THR A 217 3.93 8.68 -8.22
N LYS A 218 3.51 7.47 -8.58
CA LYS A 218 4.31 6.52 -9.36
C LYS A 218 4.74 7.12 -10.71
N GLU A 219 3.90 7.94 -11.32
CA GLU A 219 4.20 8.64 -12.57
C GLU A 219 5.38 9.60 -12.39
N THR A 220 5.37 10.41 -11.32
CA THR A 220 6.47 11.34 -10.99
C THR A 220 7.77 10.58 -10.70
N ILE A 221 7.69 9.49 -9.92
CA ILE A 221 8.84 8.63 -9.63
C ILE A 221 9.43 8.07 -10.92
N ASN A 222 8.60 7.54 -11.82
CA ASN A 222 9.04 6.99 -13.10
C ASN A 222 9.63 8.07 -14.01
N ALA A 223 9.09 9.29 -14.02
CA ALA A 223 9.60 10.38 -14.84
C ALA A 223 11.03 10.80 -14.45
N HIS A 224 11.34 10.82 -13.16
CA HIS A 224 12.68 11.14 -12.66
C HIS A 224 13.69 9.98 -12.83
N SER A 225 13.22 8.77 -13.02
CA SER A 225 14.03 7.56 -13.11
C SER A 225 14.46 7.19 -14.52
N ASN A 226 14.13 7.99 -15.53
CA ASN A 226 14.41 7.66 -16.94
C ASN A 226 15.77 8.16 -17.44
N ILE A 227 16.71 8.46 -16.56
CA ILE A 227 18.04 8.98 -16.97
C ILE A 227 19.07 7.85 -16.90
N ALA A 228 19.60 7.46 -18.07
CA ALA A 228 20.79 6.61 -18.16
C ALA A 228 22.05 7.46 -18.02
N LYS A 229 23.05 6.96 -17.29
CA LYS A 229 24.37 7.58 -17.18
C LYS A 229 25.40 6.74 -17.93
N ILE A 230 26.11 7.38 -18.84
CA ILE A 230 27.17 6.76 -19.64
C ILE A 230 28.50 7.34 -19.22
N TYR A 231 29.34 6.50 -18.61
CA TYR A 231 30.69 6.87 -18.19
C TYR A 231 31.67 6.58 -19.32
N LEU A 232 32.50 7.56 -19.69
CA LEU A 232 33.39 7.47 -20.81
C LEU A 232 34.86 7.23 -20.36
N SER A 233 35.69 6.81 -21.28
CA SER A 233 37.12 6.50 -21.03
C SER A 233 37.95 7.71 -20.60
N ASP A 234 37.53 8.92 -20.96
CA ASP A 234 38.14 10.19 -20.57
C ASP A 234 37.69 10.72 -19.21
N THR A 235 36.98 9.88 -18.42
CA THR A 235 36.34 10.23 -17.12
C THR A 235 35.12 11.16 -17.19
N SER A 236 34.68 11.55 -18.38
CA SER A 236 33.45 12.32 -18.53
C SER A 236 32.21 11.42 -18.40
N MET A 237 31.08 12.01 -18.04
CA MET A 237 29.81 11.34 -17.91
C MET A 237 28.75 12.09 -18.75
N GLN A 238 27.92 11.32 -19.45
CA GLN A 238 26.77 11.84 -20.18
C GLN A 238 25.48 11.28 -19.61
N GLU A 239 24.49 12.14 -19.39
CA GLU A 239 23.14 11.76 -18.98
C GLU A 239 22.24 11.72 -20.23
N VAL A 240 21.49 10.63 -20.37
CA VAL A 240 20.58 10.40 -21.49
C VAL A 240 19.20 10.11 -20.95
N ASN A 241 18.22 10.94 -21.31
CA ASN A 241 16.82 10.71 -20.96
C ASN A 241 16.18 9.71 -21.90
N LEU A 242 15.70 8.58 -21.36
CA LEU A 242 15.15 7.45 -22.12
C LEU A 242 13.65 7.56 -22.42
N GLN A 243 13.01 8.65 -22.13
CA GLN A 243 11.58 9.01 -22.09
C GLN A 243 10.55 7.97 -22.60
N SER A 244 10.69 7.29 -23.67
CA SER A 244 9.74 6.26 -24.17
C SER A 244 10.36 5.26 -25.12
N ASN A 245 11.58 5.49 -25.56
CA ASN A 245 12.31 4.58 -26.43
C ASN A 245 13.82 4.73 -26.18
N TYR A 246 14.57 3.73 -26.64
CA TYR A 246 16.02 3.71 -26.51
C TYR A 246 16.76 4.45 -27.64
N ASP A 247 16.04 5.18 -28.54
CA ASP A 247 16.64 5.87 -29.68
C ASP A 247 17.66 6.93 -29.22
N ALA A 248 17.37 7.65 -28.13
CA ALA A 248 18.29 8.61 -27.55
C ALA A 248 19.62 7.97 -27.09
N LEU A 249 19.61 6.71 -26.66
CA LEU A 249 20.85 5.96 -26.36
C LEU A 249 21.61 5.65 -27.66
N VAL A 250 20.91 5.22 -28.69
CA VAL A 250 21.52 4.90 -30.00
C VAL A 250 22.21 6.14 -30.57
N ASP A 251 21.55 7.28 -30.57
CA ASP A 251 22.12 8.55 -31.03
C ASP A 251 23.33 8.97 -30.19
N THR A 252 23.24 8.80 -28.87
CA THR A 252 24.36 9.11 -27.97
C THR A 252 25.56 8.21 -28.23
N PHE A 253 25.36 6.91 -28.42
CA PHE A 253 26.46 5.99 -28.77
C PHE A 253 27.08 6.30 -30.11
N TYR A 254 26.27 6.70 -31.11
CA TYR A 254 26.78 7.14 -32.38
C TYR A 254 27.68 8.38 -32.26
N ASN A 255 27.27 9.38 -31.47
CA ASN A 255 28.03 10.58 -31.18
C ASN A 255 29.34 10.29 -30.41
N ILE A 256 29.30 9.38 -29.42
CA ILE A 256 30.46 8.93 -28.66
C ILE A 256 31.50 8.27 -29.61
N LYS A 257 31.04 7.40 -30.53
CA LYS A 257 31.86 6.75 -31.53
C LYS A 257 32.52 7.75 -32.48
N GLN A 258 31.80 8.76 -32.94
CA GLN A 258 32.35 9.81 -33.82
C GLN A 258 33.47 10.62 -33.14
N LYS A 259 33.39 10.80 -31.81
CA LYS A 259 34.39 11.50 -31.01
C LYS A 259 35.55 10.60 -30.62
N SER A 260 35.64 9.36 -31.12
CA SER A 260 36.66 8.37 -30.76
C SER A 260 36.78 8.09 -29.25
N LEU A 261 35.68 8.29 -28.53
CA LEU A 261 35.56 7.96 -27.10
C LEU A 261 35.07 6.52 -26.95
N HIS A 262 35.43 5.89 -25.83
CA HIS A 262 34.99 4.55 -25.49
C HIS A 262 34.09 4.60 -24.26
N VAL A 263 33.00 3.82 -24.29
CA VAL A 263 32.13 3.63 -23.16
C VAL A 263 32.83 2.71 -22.15
N LYS A 264 32.96 3.17 -20.91
CA LYS A 264 33.56 2.41 -19.81
C LYS A 264 32.47 1.66 -19.03
N GLU A 265 31.34 2.33 -18.77
CA GLU A 265 30.26 1.79 -17.97
C GLU A 265 28.95 2.48 -18.38
N ILE A 266 27.85 1.75 -18.30
CA ILE A 266 26.51 2.27 -18.50
C ILE A 266 25.69 1.94 -17.26
N GLU A 267 25.23 2.97 -16.58
CA GLU A 267 24.27 2.87 -15.50
C GLU A 267 22.87 3.13 -16.08
N LEU A 268 22.11 2.05 -16.32
CA LEU A 268 20.73 2.19 -16.72
C LEU A 268 19.88 2.66 -15.52
N PRO A 269 18.85 3.46 -15.76
CA PRO A 269 17.96 3.88 -14.69
C PRO A 269 17.38 2.64 -14.01
N LYS A 270 17.69 2.48 -12.76
CA LYS A 270 16.98 1.55 -11.89
C LYS A 270 15.81 2.31 -11.32
N ASN A 271 14.61 2.06 -11.85
CA ASN A 271 13.34 2.48 -11.24
C ASN A 271 13.19 1.71 -9.93
N ASN A 272 13.87 2.17 -8.88
CA ASN A 272 13.83 1.44 -7.63
C ASN A 272 13.60 2.43 -6.49
N LEU A 273 12.43 2.32 -5.85
CA LEU A 273 12.13 3.00 -4.60
C LEU A 273 13.25 2.81 -3.57
N GLU A 274 14.00 1.72 -3.66
CA GLU A 274 15.15 1.43 -2.81
C GLU A 274 16.21 2.52 -2.90
N ASN A 275 16.56 2.96 -4.11
CA ASN A 275 17.53 4.04 -4.29
C ASN A 275 17.01 5.37 -3.73
N ILE A 276 15.73 5.67 -3.92
CA ILE A 276 15.08 6.86 -3.35
C ILE A 276 15.10 6.76 -1.82
N PHE A 277 14.68 5.64 -1.28
CA PHE A 277 14.65 5.38 0.16
C PHE A 277 16.05 5.53 0.78
N LEU A 278 17.08 4.88 0.22
CA LEU A 278 18.45 4.96 0.70
C LEU A 278 19.01 6.39 0.63
N SER A 279 18.66 7.15 -0.42
CA SER A 279 19.10 8.55 -0.56
C SER A 279 18.48 9.47 0.50
N ILE A 280 17.22 9.21 0.90
CA ILE A 280 16.48 10.02 1.86
C ILE A 280 16.83 9.64 3.30
N THR A 281 16.84 8.35 3.61
CA THR A 281 17.03 7.87 4.99
C THR A 281 18.49 7.79 5.41
N LYS A 282 19.44 7.82 4.45
CA LYS A 282 20.89 7.62 4.68
C LYS A 282 21.23 6.37 5.53
N LYS A 283 20.33 5.41 5.56
CA LYS A 283 20.46 4.19 6.35
C LYS A 283 19.92 3.02 5.54
N GLU A 284 20.62 1.90 5.56
CA GLU A 284 20.09 0.62 5.12
C GLU A 284 18.82 0.30 5.91
N LEU A 285 17.86 -0.38 5.25
CA LEU A 285 16.69 -0.92 5.93
C LEU A 285 17.19 -1.73 7.13
N ARG A 286 16.81 -1.29 8.32
CA ARG A 286 17.10 -2.06 9.53
C ARG A 286 16.13 -3.24 9.55
N ASP A 287 16.68 -4.44 9.52
CA ASP A 287 15.98 -5.72 9.72
C ASP A 287 15.14 -5.74 11.00
#